data_dfbdaa78460ca120a806c74c7b40a77b
#
_entry.id   dfbdaa78460ca120a806c74c7b40a77b
#
_cell.length_a   1.000
_cell.length_b   1.000
_cell.length_c   1.000
_cell.angle_alpha   90.00
_cell.angle_beta   90.00
_cell.angle_gamma   90.00
#
_symmetry.space_group_name_H-M   'P 1'
#
loop_
_entity.id
_entity.type
_entity.pdbx_description
1 polymer ?
#
loop_
_entity_poly.entity_id
_entity_poly.type
_entity_poly.pdbx_seq_one_letter_code
_entity_poly.pdbx_strand_id
1 'polypeptide(L)'
;MMKENRSDLLHTLTERLKAIDYNKLPISDYNKRYIGNLKPALSYFMHIYADCLQRGLQAIQTPISDVTLIDYGGGTGFLSILAKSIGIGQVIYIDLNPSSVETIQLLKQIIGIGPDIILHGDSDVLADWCARNKVSPQLL
;
A
#
# COMPACT_ATOMS: atom_id res chain seq x y z
N MET A 1 -12.98 15.13 -15.69
CA MET A 1 -11.73 15.61 -15.06
C MET A 1 -11.20 14.66 -13.98
N MET A 2 -12.00 14.26 -13.00
CA MET A 2 -11.49 13.35 -11.92
C MET A 2 -11.17 11.92 -12.37
N LYS A 3 -11.87 11.35 -13.35
CA LYS A 3 -11.61 9.99 -13.86
C LYS A 3 -10.33 9.89 -14.70
N GLU A 4 -10.06 10.86 -15.55
CA GLU A 4 -8.82 10.91 -16.35
C GLU A 4 -7.60 11.08 -15.46
N ASN A 5 -7.69 11.94 -14.45
CA ASN A 5 -6.58 12.19 -13.53
C ASN A 5 -6.22 10.96 -12.69
N ARG A 6 -7.19 10.11 -12.33
CA ARG A 6 -6.95 8.86 -11.59
C ARG A 6 -6.33 7.76 -12.47
N SER A 7 -6.77 7.66 -13.72
CA SER A 7 -6.20 6.69 -14.67
C SER A 7 -4.74 7.01 -14.97
N ASP A 8 -4.41 8.28 -15.17
CA ASP A 8 -3.05 8.75 -15.39
C ASP A 8 -2.17 8.52 -14.16
N LEU A 9 -2.69 8.80 -12.97
CA LEU A 9 -2.00 8.54 -11.71
C LEU A 9 -1.67 7.05 -11.55
N LEU A 10 -2.64 6.19 -11.77
CA LEU A 10 -2.47 4.73 -11.67
C LEU A 10 -1.43 4.23 -12.67
N HIS A 11 -1.50 4.69 -13.91
CA HIS A 11 -0.52 4.33 -14.94
C HIS A 11 0.88 4.80 -14.57
N THR A 12 1.04 6.06 -14.19
CA THR A 12 2.33 6.65 -13.81
C THR A 12 2.95 5.90 -12.64
N LEU A 13 2.15 5.62 -11.59
CA LEU A 13 2.63 4.90 -10.42
C LEU A 13 3.04 3.46 -10.79
N THR A 14 2.23 2.77 -11.60
CA THR A 14 2.52 1.41 -12.05
C THR A 14 3.83 1.36 -12.82
N GLU A 15 4.06 2.30 -13.74
CA GLU A 15 5.30 2.37 -14.51
C GLU A 15 6.52 2.67 -13.63
N ARG A 16 6.36 3.54 -12.62
CA ARG A 16 7.43 3.81 -11.65
C ARG A 16 7.80 2.56 -10.86
N LEU A 17 6.80 1.80 -10.41
CA LEU A 17 7.03 0.55 -9.67
C LEU A 17 7.68 -0.51 -10.56
N LYS A 18 7.30 -0.60 -11.83
CA LYS A 18 7.94 -1.51 -12.81
C LYS A 18 9.38 -1.13 -13.11
N ALA A 19 9.72 0.14 -13.10
CA ALA A 19 11.03 0.64 -13.45
C ALA A 19 12.12 0.33 -12.41
N ILE A 20 11.71 -0.03 -11.18
CA ILE A 20 12.66 -0.37 -10.12
C ILE A 20 13.33 -1.71 -10.44
N ASP A 21 14.65 -1.74 -10.35
CA ASP A 21 15.43 -2.98 -10.44
C ASP A 21 15.50 -3.63 -9.04
N TYR A 22 14.51 -4.47 -8.75
CA TYR A 22 14.37 -5.11 -7.44
C TYR A 22 15.52 -6.05 -7.11
N ASN A 23 16.21 -6.59 -8.11
CA ASN A 23 17.37 -7.45 -7.89
C ASN A 23 18.57 -6.71 -7.30
N LYS A 24 18.63 -5.40 -7.49
CA LYS A 24 19.68 -4.53 -6.94
C LYS A 24 19.35 -3.98 -5.55
N LEU A 25 18.13 -4.20 -5.05
CA LEU A 25 17.71 -3.70 -3.74
C LEU A 25 18.19 -4.63 -2.62
N PRO A 26 18.51 -4.08 -1.44
CA PRO A 26 18.87 -4.87 -0.25
C PRO A 26 17.61 -5.45 0.42
N ILE A 27 16.86 -6.25 -0.32
CA ILE A 27 15.67 -6.97 0.16
C ILE A 27 15.92 -8.47 0.09
N SER A 28 15.05 -9.27 0.74
CA SER A 28 15.21 -10.72 0.76
C SER A 28 15.08 -11.34 -0.63
N ASP A 29 15.76 -12.47 -0.85
CA ASP A 29 15.65 -13.23 -2.11
C ASP A 29 14.21 -13.69 -2.35
N TYR A 30 13.47 -14.01 -1.29
CA TYR A 30 12.06 -14.34 -1.38
C TYR A 30 11.25 -13.18 -1.99
N ASN A 31 11.44 -11.96 -1.46
CA ASN A 31 10.75 -10.78 -1.98
C ASN A 31 11.17 -10.41 -3.40
N LYS A 32 12.44 -10.57 -3.74
CA LYS A 32 12.91 -10.37 -5.11
C LYS A 32 12.20 -11.29 -6.09
N ARG A 33 12.07 -12.58 -5.76
CA ARG A 33 11.36 -13.57 -6.59
C ARG A 33 9.87 -13.28 -6.65
N TYR A 34 9.26 -12.96 -5.51
CA TYR A 34 7.83 -12.64 -5.44
C TYR A 34 7.50 -11.45 -6.35
N ILE A 35 8.24 -10.36 -6.22
CA ILE A 35 8.03 -9.16 -7.04
C ILE A 35 8.36 -9.44 -8.51
N GLY A 36 9.42 -10.20 -8.78
CA GLY A 36 9.78 -10.59 -10.14
C GLY A 36 8.68 -11.39 -10.84
N ASN A 37 7.99 -12.27 -10.11
CA ASN A 37 6.85 -13.02 -10.62
C ASN A 37 5.60 -12.14 -10.80
N LEU A 38 5.42 -11.16 -9.92
CA LEU A 38 4.28 -10.23 -9.96
C LEU A 38 4.42 -9.18 -11.07
N LYS A 39 5.63 -8.75 -11.35
CA LYS A 39 5.94 -7.60 -12.22
C LYS A 39 5.28 -7.68 -13.61
N PRO A 40 5.26 -8.82 -14.32
CA PRO A 40 4.59 -8.92 -15.63
C PRO A 40 3.08 -8.66 -15.56
N ALA A 41 2.45 -8.92 -14.41
CA ALA A 41 1.02 -8.74 -14.19
C ALA A 41 0.72 -7.50 -13.31
N LEU A 42 1.70 -6.65 -13.07
CA LEU A 42 1.55 -5.55 -12.10
C LEU A 42 0.44 -4.58 -12.48
N SER A 43 0.29 -4.25 -13.76
CA SER A 43 -0.80 -3.39 -14.23
C SER A 43 -2.18 -3.97 -13.89
N TYR A 44 -2.35 -5.28 -14.04
CA TYR A 44 -3.58 -5.97 -13.70
C TYR A 44 -3.88 -5.89 -12.19
N PHE A 45 -2.89 -6.19 -11.35
CA PHE A 45 -3.07 -6.14 -9.90
C PHE A 45 -3.32 -4.71 -9.41
N MET A 46 -2.64 -3.73 -9.97
CA MET A 46 -2.85 -2.33 -9.59
C MET A 46 -4.26 -1.84 -9.94
N HIS A 47 -4.83 -2.30 -11.05
CA HIS A 47 -6.23 -2.02 -11.39
C HIS A 47 -7.21 -2.68 -10.40
N ILE A 48 -6.95 -3.93 -10.00
CA ILE A 48 -7.76 -4.60 -8.97
C ILE A 48 -7.72 -3.83 -7.66
N TYR A 49 -6.53 -3.42 -7.22
CA TYR A 49 -6.38 -2.63 -5.99
C TYR A 49 -7.14 -1.30 -6.08
N ALA A 50 -7.05 -0.63 -7.21
CA ALA A 50 -7.76 0.63 -7.43
C ALA A 50 -9.28 0.43 -7.38
N ASP A 51 -9.79 -0.62 -8.00
CA ASP A 51 -11.23 -0.95 -7.98
C ASP A 51 -11.71 -1.28 -6.56
N CYS A 52 -10.95 -2.07 -5.81
CA CYS A 52 -11.28 -2.41 -4.44
C CYS A 52 -11.32 -1.16 -3.55
N LEU A 53 -10.31 -0.28 -3.67
CA LEU A 53 -10.27 0.98 -2.92
C LEU A 53 -11.45 1.87 -3.28
N GLN A 54 -11.77 2.00 -4.55
CA GLN A 54 -12.89 2.83 -5.02
C GLN A 54 -14.23 2.33 -4.45
N ARG A 55 -14.45 1.02 -4.51
CA ARG A 55 -15.69 0.40 -3.96
C ARG A 55 -15.79 0.60 -2.44
N GLY A 56 -14.68 0.41 -1.72
CA GLY A 56 -14.63 0.63 -0.29
C GLY A 56 -14.94 2.08 0.07
N LEU A 57 -14.31 3.03 -0.62
CA LEU A 57 -14.52 4.46 -0.40
C LEU A 57 -15.96 4.88 -0.69
N GLN A 58 -16.58 4.33 -1.74
CA GLN A 58 -17.99 4.60 -2.05
C GLN A 58 -18.93 4.07 -0.96
N ALA A 59 -18.60 2.93 -0.37
CA ALA A 59 -19.45 2.29 0.65
C ALA A 59 -19.48 3.04 1.98
N ILE A 60 -18.37 3.69 2.35
CA ILE A 60 -18.23 4.33 3.68
C ILE A 60 -18.69 5.79 3.71
N GLN A 61 -18.82 6.44 2.58
CA GLN A 61 -19.29 7.85 2.47
C GLN A 61 -18.51 8.85 3.33
N THR A 62 -17.30 8.53 3.70
CA THR A 62 -16.38 9.42 4.44
C THR A 62 -15.50 10.15 3.43
N PRO A 63 -15.21 11.45 3.60
CA PRO A 63 -14.25 12.14 2.74
C PRO A 63 -12.91 11.41 2.74
N ILE A 64 -12.31 11.25 1.55
CA ILE A 64 -11.11 10.43 1.38
C ILE A 64 -9.96 10.86 2.31
N SER A 65 -9.80 12.17 2.54
CA SER A 65 -8.79 12.72 3.44
C SER A 65 -9.01 12.39 4.92
N ASP A 66 -10.22 11.95 5.29
CA ASP A 66 -10.57 11.57 6.66
C ASP A 66 -10.56 10.05 6.86
N VAL A 67 -10.30 9.29 5.79
CA VAL A 67 -10.28 7.82 5.85
C VAL A 67 -8.96 7.33 6.42
N THR A 68 -9.06 6.39 7.37
CA THR A 68 -7.94 5.54 7.81
C THR A 68 -8.11 4.15 7.23
N LEU A 69 -7.13 3.71 6.47
CA LEU A 69 -7.04 2.38 5.86
C LEU A 69 -6.00 1.55 6.59
N ILE A 70 -6.34 0.31 6.88
CA ILE A 70 -5.36 -0.70 7.33
C ILE A 70 -5.06 -1.65 6.19
N ASP A 71 -3.80 -1.73 5.80
CA ASP A 71 -3.27 -2.72 4.87
C ASP A 71 -2.71 -3.90 5.70
N TYR A 72 -3.58 -4.84 5.99
CA TYR A 72 -3.28 -5.99 6.86
C TYR A 72 -2.66 -7.12 6.06
N GLY A 73 -1.47 -7.56 6.47
CA GLY A 73 -0.68 -8.50 5.68
C GLY A 73 -0.21 -7.88 4.37
N GLY A 74 0.21 -6.63 4.41
CA GLY A 74 0.41 -5.77 3.23
C GLY A 74 1.50 -6.22 2.26
N GLY A 75 2.36 -7.16 2.64
CA GLY A 75 3.38 -7.74 1.76
C GLY A 75 4.30 -6.69 1.17
N THR A 76 4.35 -6.58 -0.15
CA THR A 76 5.18 -5.59 -0.86
C THR A 76 4.78 -4.14 -0.61
N GLY A 77 3.55 -3.91 -0.12
CA GLY A 77 3.04 -2.58 0.19
C GLY A 77 2.52 -1.79 -1.01
N PHE A 78 2.32 -2.43 -2.16
CA PHE A 78 1.83 -1.74 -3.36
C PHE A 78 0.44 -1.14 -3.15
N LEU A 79 -0.44 -1.83 -2.42
CA LEU A 79 -1.75 -1.29 -2.05
C LEU A 79 -1.63 -0.03 -1.19
N SER A 80 -0.75 -0.04 -0.19
CA SER A 80 -0.49 1.11 0.67
C SER A 80 0.04 2.32 -0.11
N ILE A 81 0.96 2.08 -1.05
CA ILE A 81 1.50 3.13 -1.92
C ILE A 81 0.39 3.72 -2.78
N LEU A 82 -0.43 2.88 -3.40
CA LEU A 82 -1.56 3.33 -4.21
C LEU A 82 -2.57 4.11 -3.37
N ALA A 83 -2.92 3.62 -2.20
CA ALA A 83 -3.89 4.25 -1.31
C ALA A 83 -3.46 5.68 -0.93
N LYS A 84 -2.19 5.89 -0.59
CA LYS A 84 -1.67 7.23 -0.32
C LYS A 84 -1.64 8.09 -1.58
N SER A 85 -1.32 7.50 -2.72
CA SER A 85 -1.27 8.24 -4.00
C SER A 85 -2.63 8.79 -4.40
N ILE A 86 -3.72 8.11 -4.08
CA ILE A 86 -5.08 8.58 -4.40
C ILE A 86 -5.66 9.51 -3.35
N GLY A 87 -4.97 9.75 -2.24
CA GLY A 87 -5.35 10.75 -1.24
C GLY A 87 -6.01 10.23 0.03
N ILE A 88 -5.93 8.92 0.32
CA ILE A 88 -6.39 8.40 1.62
C ILE A 88 -5.62 9.07 2.75
N GLY A 89 -6.34 9.57 3.75
CA GLY A 89 -5.80 10.42 4.80
C GLY A 89 -4.73 9.76 5.64
N GLN A 90 -4.96 8.52 6.07
CA GLN A 90 -3.98 7.74 6.84
C GLN A 90 -3.98 6.28 6.36
N VAL A 91 -2.79 5.75 6.12
CA VAL A 91 -2.59 4.33 5.79
C VAL A 91 -1.68 3.70 6.82
N ILE A 92 -2.17 2.63 7.46
CA ILE A 92 -1.44 1.81 8.42
C ILE A 92 -1.13 0.48 7.75
N TYR A 93 0.13 0.22 7.51
CA TYR A 93 0.63 -1.04 6.99
C TYR A 93 1.04 -1.93 8.16
N ILE A 94 0.70 -3.21 8.10
CA ILE A 94 1.18 -4.21 9.05
C ILE A 94 1.45 -5.54 8.35
N ASP A 95 2.54 -6.19 8.70
CA ASP A 95 2.88 -7.52 8.24
C ASP A 95 3.64 -8.30 9.32
N LEU A 96 3.46 -9.61 9.34
CA LEU A 96 4.18 -10.52 10.22
C LEU A 96 5.63 -10.75 9.78
N ASN A 97 5.87 -10.62 8.48
CA ASN A 97 7.17 -10.93 7.90
C ASN A 97 8.10 -9.71 7.99
N PRO A 98 9.20 -9.77 8.75
CA PRO A 98 10.11 -8.63 8.88
C PRO A 98 10.72 -8.22 7.54
N SER A 99 10.94 -9.15 6.60
CA SER A 99 11.47 -8.78 5.29
C SER A 99 10.48 -8.02 4.43
N SER A 100 9.17 -8.24 4.61
CA SER A 100 8.13 -7.44 3.97
C SER A 100 8.10 -6.01 4.52
N VAL A 101 8.23 -5.87 5.84
CA VAL A 101 8.34 -4.56 6.50
C VAL A 101 9.54 -3.78 5.99
N GLU A 102 10.70 -4.42 5.88
CA GLU A 102 11.90 -3.78 5.32
C GLU A 102 11.70 -3.35 3.87
N THR A 103 11.04 -4.19 3.08
CA THR A 103 10.75 -3.90 1.66
C THR A 103 9.87 -2.67 1.50
N ILE A 104 8.76 -2.57 2.23
CA ILE A 104 7.87 -1.39 2.13
C ILE A 104 8.54 -0.11 2.62
N GLN A 105 9.37 -0.20 3.67
CA GLN A 105 10.16 0.95 4.13
C GLN A 105 11.06 1.49 3.02
N LEU A 106 11.75 0.60 2.32
CA LEU A 106 12.65 0.96 1.23
C LEU A 106 11.87 1.51 0.02
N LEU A 107 10.77 0.86 -0.37
CA LEU A 107 9.93 1.33 -1.48
C LEU A 107 9.35 2.70 -1.22
N LYS A 108 8.92 2.97 0.01
CA LYS A 108 8.45 4.31 0.41
C LYS A 108 9.53 5.37 0.20
N GLN A 109 10.78 5.06 0.53
CA GLN A 109 11.91 5.98 0.30
C GLN A 109 12.14 6.22 -1.20
N ILE A 110 12.11 5.17 -2.01
CA ILE A 110 12.39 5.25 -3.45
C ILE A 110 11.27 5.99 -4.18
N ILE A 111 10.02 5.66 -3.90
CA ILE A 111 8.85 6.24 -4.56
C ILE A 111 8.52 7.63 -4.01
N GLY A 112 8.85 7.89 -2.75
CA GLY A 112 8.55 9.15 -2.07
C GLY A 112 7.14 9.22 -1.48
N ILE A 113 6.35 8.14 -1.58
CA ILE A 113 5.03 8.03 -0.99
C ILE A 113 4.80 6.60 -0.51
N GLY A 114 4.04 6.45 0.56
CA GLY A 114 3.74 5.13 1.13
C GLY A 114 2.96 5.25 2.43
N PRO A 115 2.78 4.14 3.16
CA PRO A 115 2.00 4.15 4.39
C PRO A 115 2.57 5.14 5.42
N ASP A 116 1.68 5.77 6.18
CA ASP A 116 2.06 6.71 7.24
C ASP A 116 2.66 5.97 8.43
N ILE A 117 2.10 4.80 8.73
CA ILE A 117 2.53 3.94 9.83
C ILE A 117 2.89 2.57 9.28
N ILE A 118 4.04 2.06 9.66
CA ILE A 118 4.50 0.71 9.29
C ILE A 118 4.73 -0.07 10.58
N LEU A 119 3.94 -1.14 10.76
CA LEU A 119 3.99 -2.01 11.92
C LEU A 119 4.49 -3.40 11.53
N HIS A 120 5.26 -4.02 12.41
CA HIS A 120 5.65 -5.41 12.33
C HIS A 120 4.92 -6.18 13.43
N GLY A 121 4.07 -7.13 13.05
CA GLY A 121 3.34 -7.94 14.00
C GLY A 121 2.02 -8.49 13.48
N ASP A 122 1.21 -8.97 14.40
CA ASP A 122 -0.09 -9.59 14.18
C ASP A 122 -1.26 -8.64 14.51
N SER A 123 -2.47 -9.19 14.54
CA SER A 123 -3.68 -8.45 14.88
C SER A 123 -3.66 -7.86 16.29
N ASP A 124 -2.96 -8.50 17.24
CA ASP A 124 -2.85 -7.99 18.61
C ASP A 124 -1.99 -6.73 18.66
N VAL A 125 -0.89 -6.71 17.91
CA VAL A 125 -0.03 -5.52 17.75
C VAL A 125 -0.84 -4.38 17.13
N LEU A 126 -1.62 -4.66 16.10
CA LEU A 126 -2.45 -3.67 15.43
C LEU A 126 -3.52 -3.11 16.36
N ALA A 127 -4.26 -3.97 17.05
CA ALA A 127 -5.32 -3.58 17.97
C ALA A 127 -4.77 -2.71 19.11
N ASP A 128 -3.64 -3.07 19.67
CA ASP A 128 -2.96 -2.33 20.72
C ASP A 128 -2.50 -0.94 20.22
N TRP A 129 -1.91 -0.87 19.03
CA TRP A 129 -1.51 0.41 18.43
C TRP A 129 -2.70 1.32 18.20
N CYS A 130 -3.79 0.79 17.63
CA CYS A 130 -5.01 1.56 17.38
C CYS A 130 -5.62 2.09 18.68
N ALA A 131 -5.68 1.26 19.73
CA ALA A 131 -6.20 1.67 21.03
C ALA A 131 -5.36 2.78 21.67
N ARG A 132 -4.04 2.64 21.65
CA ARG A 132 -3.12 3.65 22.23
C ARG A 132 -3.14 4.98 21.47
N ASN A 133 -3.36 4.96 20.18
CA ASN A 133 -3.36 6.15 19.32
C ASN A 133 -4.79 6.65 19.03
N LYS A 134 -5.81 6.04 19.61
CA LYS A 134 -7.24 6.41 19.44
C LYS A 134 -7.65 6.45 17.98
N VAL A 135 -7.26 5.43 17.22
CA VAL A 135 -7.56 5.30 15.79
C VAL A 135 -8.68 4.30 15.59
N SER A 136 -9.70 4.69 14.83
CA SER A 136 -10.81 3.84 14.39
C SER A 136 -10.81 3.77 12.86
N PRO A 137 -10.27 2.70 12.27
CA PRO A 137 -10.18 2.60 10.82
C PRO A 137 -11.55 2.37 10.17
N GLN A 138 -11.77 2.94 8.99
CA GLN A 138 -12.96 2.76 8.17
C GLN A 138 -12.80 1.64 7.14
N LEU A 139 -11.57 1.38 6.68
CA LEU A 139 -11.23 0.34 5.72
C LEU A 139 -10.16 -0.60 6.28
N LEU A 140 -10.29 -1.88 5.93
CA LEU A 140 -9.36 -2.92 6.30
C LEU A 140 -9.02 -3.77 5.06
#